data_ec4542927ff804246755fee0415416f8
#
_entry.id   ec4542927ff804246755fee0415416f8
#
_cell.length_a   1.000
_cell.length_b   1.000
_cell.length_c   1.000
_cell.angle_alpha   90.00
_cell.angle_beta   90.00
_cell.angle_gamma   90.00
#
_symmetry.space_group_name_H-M   'P 1'
#
loop_
_entity.id
_entity.type
_entity.pdbx_description
1 polymer ?
#
loop_
_entity_poly.entity_id
_entity_poly.type
_entity_poly.pdbx_seq_one_letter_code
_entity_poly.pdbx_strand_id
1 'polypeptide(L)'
;MDTDPAYVLFTSGSTGVPKGAVVNHRSVLAYIKWYADTFKINENTVFGSQTPFYFSMSVSDVFSTVYAGAELHIIPKTLFSFPLNLIKFMNERKVNSIYWVPSALSIVANLKVLDYIAPEYLEKVLFAGEVMPVKPLNYWRKKLPNALFANLFGPTETTDICTYYIVDRKFSDGETLPIGRACDNCDVFAVKEDGTEAKIGEEGELYARGSFLAMGYYNNPEKTAAAFVQNPLNTAYPETVYKTGDLVKLNENGELIYISRKDFQIKHMGYRIELGEIEAAAYAAEGLSSAAVVYDKAEDKIILIYTGRQKDVSEIMNALKSRLPDYMLPQKIIRIKAMPINANGKTDRKWLTANYKNI
;
A
#
# COMPACT_ATOMS: atom_id res chain seq x y z
N MET A 1 11.96 -9.34 25.55
CA MET A 1 11.31 -8.13 26.11
C MET A 1 10.34 -7.59 25.05
N ASP A 2 9.43 -6.72 25.42
CA ASP A 2 8.49 -6.11 24.45
C ASP A 2 9.18 -5.26 23.38
N THR A 3 10.41 -4.83 23.64
CA THR A 3 11.28 -4.13 22.68
C THR A 3 12.09 -5.06 21.77
N ASP A 4 12.04 -6.38 21.97
CA ASP A 4 12.74 -7.32 21.09
C ASP A 4 12.00 -7.42 19.74
N PRO A 5 12.71 -7.72 18.64
CA PRO A 5 12.08 -7.92 17.35
C PRO A 5 11.05 -9.05 17.36
N ALA A 6 9.85 -8.78 16.85
CA ALA A 6 8.81 -9.78 16.65
C ALA A 6 8.92 -10.40 15.26
N TYR A 7 9.17 -9.58 14.26
CA TYR A 7 9.35 -10.03 12.87
C TYR A 7 10.16 -9.01 12.03
N VAL A 8 10.59 -9.46 10.88
CA VAL A 8 11.17 -8.63 9.81
C VAL A 8 10.40 -8.88 8.53
N LEU A 9 9.81 -7.84 7.96
CA LEU A 9 9.16 -7.91 6.65
C LEU A 9 9.93 -7.11 5.62
N PHE A 10 10.23 -7.75 4.49
CA PHE A 10 10.98 -7.12 3.42
C PHE A 10 10.06 -6.37 2.47
N THR A 11 10.46 -5.15 2.13
CA THR A 11 9.79 -4.30 1.14
C THR A 11 10.78 -3.97 0.03
N SER A 12 10.26 -3.62 -1.16
CA SER A 12 11.10 -3.14 -2.26
C SER A 12 11.95 -1.94 -1.84
N GLY A 13 13.14 -1.84 -2.38
CA GLY A 13 14.10 -0.77 -2.09
C GLY A 13 14.45 0.03 -3.35
N SER A 14 14.52 1.35 -3.24
CA SER A 14 14.82 2.27 -4.35
C SER A 14 16.19 2.02 -5.05
N THR A 15 17.06 1.27 -4.41
CA THR A 15 18.37 0.85 -4.94
C THR A 15 18.37 -0.55 -5.56
N GLY A 16 17.20 -1.19 -5.71
CA GLY A 16 17.07 -2.57 -6.19
C GLY A 16 17.35 -3.64 -5.14
N VAL A 17 17.74 -3.26 -3.92
CA VAL A 17 17.94 -4.19 -2.80
C VAL A 17 16.79 -4.03 -1.82
N PRO A 18 16.03 -5.11 -1.55
CA PRO A 18 14.94 -5.08 -0.58
C PRO A 18 15.43 -4.63 0.80
N LYS A 19 14.55 -3.92 1.53
CA LYS A 19 14.80 -3.46 2.89
C LYS A 19 13.86 -4.15 3.86
N GLY A 20 14.39 -4.74 4.92
CA GLY A 20 13.63 -5.46 5.93
C GLY A 20 13.23 -4.54 7.07
N ALA A 21 11.98 -4.14 7.19
CA ALA A 21 11.48 -3.39 8.33
C ALA A 21 11.41 -4.30 9.57
N VAL A 22 12.11 -3.91 10.64
CA VAL A 22 12.17 -4.65 11.91
C VAL A 22 11.10 -4.11 12.83
N VAL A 23 10.10 -4.93 13.14
CA VAL A 23 9.00 -4.54 14.03
C VAL A 23 9.13 -5.30 15.35
N ASN A 24 8.99 -4.60 16.48
CA ASN A 24 9.08 -5.19 17.79
C ASN A 24 7.71 -5.61 18.36
N HIS A 25 7.73 -6.40 19.43
CA HIS A 25 6.50 -6.89 20.10
C HIS A 25 5.63 -5.75 20.60
N ARG A 26 6.21 -4.66 21.13
CA ARG A 26 5.47 -3.49 21.61
C ARG A 26 4.66 -2.84 20.49
N SER A 27 5.26 -2.66 19.32
CA SER A 27 4.59 -2.07 18.16
C SER A 27 3.43 -2.93 17.69
N VAL A 28 3.62 -4.25 17.62
CA VAL A 28 2.55 -5.20 17.27
C VAL A 28 1.42 -5.12 18.28
N LEU A 29 1.70 -5.20 19.59
CA LEU A 29 0.68 -5.19 20.62
C LEU A 29 -0.09 -3.86 20.66
N ALA A 30 0.60 -2.73 20.52
CA ALA A 30 -0.04 -1.42 20.47
C ALA A 30 -0.98 -1.31 19.26
N TYR A 31 -0.52 -1.76 18.08
CA TYR A 31 -1.29 -1.75 16.84
C TYR A 31 -2.53 -2.67 16.95
N ILE A 32 -2.36 -3.92 17.38
CA ILE A 32 -3.45 -4.90 17.47
C ILE A 32 -4.49 -4.48 18.51
N LYS A 33 -4.06 -3.90 19.63
CA LYS A 33 -5.00 -3.35 20.62
C LYS A 33 -5.88 -2.26 20.00
N TRP A 34 -5.27 -1.28 19.31
CA TRP A 34 -6.01 -0.25 18.59
C TRP A 34 -6.98 -0.86 17.57
N TYR A 35 -6.51 -1.82 16.76
CA TYR A 35 -7.31 -2.46 15.71
C TYR A 35 -8.52 -3.20 16.30
N ALA A 36 -8.30 -3.98 17.35
CA ALA A 36 -9.35 -4.71 18.04
C ALA A 36 -10.38 -3.78 18.68
N ASP A 37 -9.92 -2.74 19.37
CA ASP A 37 -10.80 -1.77 20.05
C ASP A 37 -11.62 -0.96 19.03
N THR A 38 -10.99 -0.51 17.94
CA THR A 38 -11.63 0.33 16.91
C THR A 38 -12.67 -0.44 16.11
N PHE A 39 -12.34 -1.65 15.68
CA PHE A 39 -13.20 -2.47 14.81
C PHE A 39 -14.00 -3.53 15.56
N LYS A 40 -13.98 -3.50 16.90
CA LYS A 40 -14.73 -4.42 17.78
C LYS A 40 -14.44 -5.88 17.42
N ILE A 41 -13.15 -6.20 17.33
CA ILE A 41 -12.69 -7.57 17.11
C ILE A 41 -12.78 -8.32 18.44
N ASN A 42 -13.40 -9.48 18.43
CA ASN A 42 -13.61 -10.33 19.59
C ASN A 42 -13.65 -11.81 19.17
N GLU A 43 -13.95 -12.69 20.12
CA GLU A 43 -14.02 -14.15 19.93
C GLU A 43 -15.06 -14.62 18.92
N ASN A 44 -16.04 -13.78 18.56
CA ASN A 44 -17.04 -14.07 17.52
C ASN A 44 -16.62 -13.58 16.14
N THR A 45 -15.45 -12.95 16.02
CA THR A 45 -14.94 -12.50 14.73
C THR A 45 -14.43 -13.67 13.92
N VAL A 46 -14.87 -13.77 12.66
CA VAL A 46 -14.42 -14.76 11.70
C VAL A 46 -13.78 -14.04 10.51
N PHE A 47 -12.45 -14.07 10.49
CA PHE A 47 -11.69 -13.40 9.44
C PHE A 47 -11.64 -14.22 8.15
N GLY A 48 -11.82 -13.54 7.01
CA GLY A 48 -11.50 -14.05 5.67
C GLY A 48 -10.23 -13.39 5.14
N SER A 49 -9.06 -13.98 5.41
CA SER A 49 -7.77 -13.43 5.01
C SER A 49 -7.40 -13.80 3.58
N GLN A 50 -7.02 -12.81 2.79
CA GLN A 50 -6.47 -13.00 1.44
C GLN A 50 -4.98 -12.66 1.35
N THR A 51 -4.45 -12.01 2.38
CA THR A 51 -3.12 -11.40 2.35
C THR A 51 -2.04 -12.45 2.59
N PRO A 52 -1.02 -12.54 1.71
CA PRO A 52 0.14 -13.38 1.97
C PRO A 52 0.88 -12.96 3.24
N PHE A 53 1.41 -13.92 4.00
CA PHE A 53 2.05 -13.66 5.30
C PHE A 53 3.34 -12.83 5.24
N TYR A 54 3.89 -12.60 4.07
CA TYR A 54 5.02 -11.70 3.86
C TYR A 54 4.61 -10.23 3.63
N PHE A 55 3.33 -9.88 3.80
CA PHE A 55 2.81 -8.51 3.81
C PHE A 55 2.37 -8.10 5.20
N SER A 56 2.59 -6.81 5.54
CA SER A 56 2.20 -6.24 6.83
C SER A 56 0.71 -6.34 7.13
N MET A 57 -0.16 -6.28 6.13
CA MET A 57 -1.61 -6.46 6.31
C MET A 57 -1.97 -7.79 6.98
N SER A 58 -1.18 -8.86 6.78
CA SER A 58 -1.42 -10.15 7.44
C SER A 58 -1.24 -10.11 8.95
N VAL A 59 -0.47 -9.13 9.46
CA VAL A 59 -0.27 -8.91 10.90
C VAL A 59 -1.61 -8.63 11.58
N SER A 60 -2.48 -7.83 10.93
CA SER A 60 -3.83 -7.54 11.44
C SER A 60 -4.64 -8.81 11.64
N ASP A 61 -4.75 -9.64 10.61
CA ASP A 61 -5.58 -10.84 10.66
C ASP A 61 -5.01 -11.87 11.64
N VAL A 62 -3.71 -12.18 11.55
CA VAL A 62 -3.07 -13.24 12.35
C VAL A 62 -3.01 -12.87 13.84
N PHE A 63 -2.47 -11.69 14.14
CA PHE A 63 -2.29 -11.30 15.55
C PHE A 63 -3.60 -10.92 16.22
N SER A 64 -4.57 -10.32 15.48
CA SER A 64 -5.90 -10.07 16.05
C SER A 64 -6.67 -11.34 16.34
N THR A 65 -6.51 -12.37 15.50
CA THR A 65 -7.09 -13.70 15.76
C THR A 65 -6.60 -14.27 17.09
N VAL A 66 -5.28 -14.24 17.32
CA VAL A 66 -4.69 -14.73 18.58
C VAL A 66 -5.10 -13.85 19.77
N TYR A 67 -5.05 -12.53 19.59
CA TYR A 67 -5.37 -11.56 20.63
C TYR A 67 -6.80 -11.67 21.13
N ALA A 68 -7.76 -11.84 20.22
CA ALA A 68 -9.19 -11.83 20.53
C ALA A 68 -9.80 -13.24 20.72
N GLY A 69 -9.04 -14.32 20.46
CA GLY A 69 -9.60 -15.67 20.42
C GLY A 69 -10.55 -15.87 19.23
N ALA A 70 -10.34 -15.13 18.14
CA ALA A 70 -11.16 -15.13 16.93
C ALA A 70 -10.85 -16.34 16.03
N GLU A 71 -11.59 -16.49 14.94
CA GLU A 71 -11.36 -17.51 13.91
C GLU A 71 -10.74 -16.89 12.65
N LEU A 72 -9.80 -17.58 12.00
CA LEU A 72 -9.12 -17.15 10.77
C LEU A 72 -9.26 -18.19 9.66
N HIS A 73 -9.88 -17.81 8.55
CA HIS A 73 -9.89 -18.59 7.31
C HIS A 73 -8.97 -17.96 6.27
N ILE A 74 -7.97 -18.72 5.83
CA ILE A 74 -7.11 -18.34 4.70
C ILE A 74 -7.87 -18.65 3.42
N ILE A 75 -8.20 -17.61 2.66
CA ILE A 75 -8.92 -17.74 1.40
C ILE A 75 -7.95 -18.18 0.31
N PRO A 76 -8.22 -19.30 -0.38
CA PRO A 76 -7.40 -19.74 -1.51
C PRO A 76 -7.34 -18.65 -2.60
N LYS A 77 -6.12 -18.28 -3.03
CA LYS A 77 -5.90 -17.23 -4.04
C LYS A 77 -6.70 -17.49 -5.33
N THR A 78 -6.88 -18.74 -5.71
CA THR A 78 -7.65 -19.13 -6.91
C THR A 78 -9.11 -18.68 -6.87
N LEU A 79 -9.70 -18.51 -5.67
CA LEU A 79 -11.11 -18.09 -5.55
C LEU A 79 -11.33 -16.65 -6.03
N PHE A 80 -10.30 -15.79 -6.02
CA PHE A 80 -10.41 -14.43 -6.58
C PHE A 80 -10.57 -14.43 -8.11
N SER A 81 -10.16 -15.51 -8.80
CA SER A 81 -10.47 -15.71 -10.22
C SER A 81 -11.90 -16.24 -10.46
N PHE A 82 -12.57 -16.72 -9.40
CA PHE A 82 -13.94 -17.26 -9.43
C PHE A 82 -14.80 -16.59 -8.33
N PRO A 83 -15.14 -15.32 -8.45
CA PRO A 83 -15.68 -14.55 -7.33
C PRO A 83 -17.04 -15.02 -6.80
N LEU A 84 -17.84 -15.74 -7.59
CA LEU A 84 -19.05 -16.40 -7.06
C LEU A 84 -18.70 -17.49 -6.04
N ASN A 85 -17.64 -18.27 -6.32
CA ASN A 85 -17.17 -19.31 -5.40
C ASN A 85 -16.49 -18.70 -4.17
N LEU A 86 -15.86 -17.51 -4.32
CA LEU A 86 -15.33 -16.74 -3.21
C LEU A 86 -16.43 -16.38 -2.21
N ILE A 87 -17.56 -15.83 -2.67
CA ILE A 87 -18.68 -15.48 -1.77
C ILE A 87 -19.33 -16.73 -1.17
N LYS A 88 -19.46 -17.82 -1.93
CA LYS A 88 -19.92 -19.11 -1.37
C LYS A 88 -19.01 -19.58 -0.24
N PHE A 89 -17.70 -19.59 -0.45
CA PHE A 89 -16.72 -19.93 0.58
C PHE A 89 -16.87 -19.08 1.83
N MET A 90 -17.02 -17.75 1.65
CA MET A 90 -17.24 -16.84 2.77
C MET A 90 -18.50 -17.17 3.56
N ASN A 91 -19.60 -17.49 2.89
CA ASN A 91 -20.85 -17.88 3.53
C ASN A 91 -20.74 -19.23 4.26
N GLU A 92 -20.14 -20.24 3.63
CA GLU A 92 -19.89 -21.55 4.26
C GLU A 92 -19.04 -21.46 5.52
N ARG A 93 -18.10 -20.52 5.55
CA ARG A 93 -17.19 -20.27 6.68
C ARG A 93 -17.70 -19.17 7.63
N LYS A 94 -18.89 -18.60 7.38
CA LYS A 94 -19.50 -17.52 8.14
C LYS A 94 -18.57 -16.32 8.35
N VAL A 95 -17.75 -15.99 7.34
CA VAL A 95 -16.81 -14.88 7.38
C VAL A 95 -17.57 -13.58 7.63
N ASN A 96 -17.26 -12.87 8.72
CA ASN A 96 -17.90 -11.63 9.09
C ASN A 96 -16.97 -10.40 9.06
N SER A 97 -15.66 -10.62 8.87
CA SER A 97 -14.67 -9.55 8.76
C SER A 97 -13.65 -9.85 7.66
N ILE A 98 -13.41 -8.87 6.79
CA ILE A 98 -12.35 -8.95 5.78
C ILE A 98 -11.48 -7.70 5.83
N TYR A 99 -10.18 -7.90 5.58
CA TYR A 99 -9.20 -6.85 5.41
C TYR A 99 -8.42 -7.11 4.12
N TRP A 100 -8.87 -6.49 3.03
CA TRP A 100 -8.41 -6.78 1.68
C TRP A 100 -7.83 -5.55 0.98
N VAL A 101 -7.07 -5.80 -0.07
CA VAL A 101 -6.65 -4.71 -0.97
C VAL A 101 -7.82 -4.24 -1.83
N PRO A 102 -7.90 -2.94 -2.18
CA PRO A 102 -8.93 -2.38 -3.06
C PRO A 102 -9.14 -3.09 -4.38
N SER A 103 -8.06 -3.61 -5.00
CA SER A 103 -8.17 -4.41 -6.23
C SER A 103 -9.00 -5.68 -6.05
N ALA A 104 -8.88 -6.38 -4.92
CA ALA A 104 -9.69 -7.57 -4.63
C ALA A 104 -11.19 -7.24 -4.48
N LEU A 105 -11.51 -6.14 -3.80
CA LEU A 105 -12.89 -5.63 -3.70
C LEU A 105 -13.44 -5.20 -5.07
N SER A 106 -12.59 -4.58 -5.89
CA SER A 106 -12.96 -4.11 -7.22
C SER A 106 -13.29 -5.25 -8.19
N ILE A 107 -12.62 -6.40 -8.10
CA ILE A 107 -12.96 -7.59 -8.90
C ILE A 107 -14.41 -8.01 -8.65
N VAL A 108 -14.81 -8.14 -7.39
CA VAL A 108 -16.18 -8.52 -7.01
C VAL A 108 -17.21 -7.48 -7.48
N ALA A 109 -16.88 -6.19 -7.34
CA ALA A 109 -17.77 -5.10 -7.73
C ALA A 109 -17.92 -4.96 -9.25
N ASN A 110 -16.82 -5.04 -10.01
CA ASN A 110 -16.83 -4.89 -11.47
C ASN A 110 -17.58 -6.03 -12.17
N LEU A 111 -17.50 -7.24 -11.61
CA LEU A 111 -18.23 -8.40 -12.09
C LEU A 111 -19.67 -8.47 -11.53
N LYS A 112 -20.07 -7.50 -10.70
CA LYS A 112 -21.42 -7.41 -10.09
C LYS A 112 -21.83 -8.68 -9.35
N VAL A 113 -20.87 -9.35 -8.70
CA VAL A 113 -21.08 -10.67 -8.08
C VAL A 113 -22.16 -10.63 -7.01
N LEU A 114 -22.24 -9.54 -6.24
CA LEU A 114 -23.23 -9.38 -5.17
C LEU A 114 -24.66 -9.14 -5.69
N ASP A 115 -24.88 -9.08 -7.01
CA ASP A 115 -26.21 -9.12 -7.61
C ASP A 115 -26.78 -10.54 -7.64
N TYR A 116 -25.92 -11.55 -7.56
CA TYR A 116 -26.28 -12.98 -7.64
C TYR A 116 -26.18 -13.69 -6.29
N ILE A 117 -25.24 -13.31 -5.44
CA ILE A 117 -25.02 -13.92 -4.13
C ILE A 117 -24.49 -12.87 -3.15
N ALA A 118 -25.16 -12.73 -2.00
CA ALA A 118 -24.72 -11.84 -0.93
C ALA A 118 -23.78 -12.55 0.03
N PRO A 119 -22.77 -11.87 0.60
CA PRO A 119 -22.00 -12.37 1.74
C PRO A 119 -22.85 -12.18 3.02
N GLU A 120 -23.54 -13.23 3.42
CA GLU A 120 -24.63 -13.21 4.42
C GLU A 120 -24.20 -12.77 5.81
N TYR A 121 -22.95 -13.04 6.18
CA TYR A 121 -22.40 -12.80 7.52
C TYR A 121 -21.49 -11.57 7.60
N LEU A 122 -21.16 -10.95 6.46
CA LEU A 122 -20.13 -9.90 6.39
C LEU A 122 -20.59 -8.59 7.05
N GLU A 123 -19.93 -8.25 8.15
CA GLU A 123 -20.19 -7.05 8.96
C GLU A 123 -19.11 -5.97 8.81
N LYS A 124 -17.88 -6.37 8.47
CA LYS A 124 -16.73 -5.46 8.40
C LYS A 124 -15.96 -5.65 7.11
N VAL A 125 -15.79 -4.55 6.37
CA VAL A 125 -15.04 -4.48 5.11
C VAL A 125 -13.96 -3.44 5.25
N LEU A 126 -12.77 -3.88 5.66
CA LEU A 126 -11.60 -3.04 5.81
C LEU A 126 -10.73 -3.17 4.57
N PHE A 127 -10.07 -2.10 4.16
CA PHE A 127 -9.21 -2.14 2.98
C PHE A 127 -8.04 -1.17 3.13
N ALA A 128 -6.89 -1.58 2.59
CA ALA A 128 -5.66 -0.79 2.55
C ALA A 128 -4.75 -1.20 1.41
N GLY A 129 -3.61 -0.52 1.29
CA GLY A 129 -2.56 -0.90 0.37
C GLY A 129 -2.63 -0.21 -0.99
N GLU A 130 -3.80 0.29 -1.39
CA GLU A 130 -4.03 0.99 -2.66
C GLU A 130 -5.04 2.12 -2.46
N VAL A 131 -5.16 3.00 -3.45
CA VAL A 131 -6.26 3.98 -3.48
C VAL A 131 -7.56 3.25 -3.83
N MET A 132 -8.55 3.29 -2.94
CA MET A 132 -9.86 2.68 -3.18
C MET A 132 -10.68 3.50 -4.18
N PRO A 133 -11.05 2.94 -5.35
CA PRO A 133 -11.97 3.61 -6.26
C PRO A 133 -13.36 3.70 -5.64
N VAL A 134 -13.96 4.90 -5.67
CA VAL A 134 -15.25 5.14 -5.00
C VAL A 134 -16.41 4.37 -5.64
N LYS A 135 -16.41 4.16 -6.95
CA LYS A 135 -17.48 3.42 -7.64
C LYS A 135 -17.60 1.96 -7.17
N PRO A 136 -16.54 1.14 -7.09
CA PRO A 136 -16.57 -0.17 -6.45
C PRO A 136 -16.99 -0.12 -4.98
N LEU A 137 -16.50 0.86 -4.21
CA LEU A 137 -16.90 1.05 -2.82
C LEU A 137 -18.40 1.30 -2.68
N ASN A 138 -18.96 2.19 -3.49
CA ASN A 138 -20.38 2.49 -3.50
C ASN A 138 -21.22 1.26 -3.86
N TYR A 139 -20.75 0.41 -4.78
CA TYR A 139 -21.40 -0.86 -5.09
C TYR A 139 -21.49 -1.77 -3.86
N TRP A 140 -20.37 -2.00 -3.16
CA TRP A 140 -20.34 -2.81 -1.93
C TRP A 140 -21.23 -2.22 -0.84
N ARG A 141 -21.16 -0.92 -0.59
CA ARG A 141 -21.98 -0.24 0.43
C ARG A 141 -23.47 -0.30 0.12
N LYS A 142 -23.85 -0.24 -1.15
CA LYS A 142 -25.26 -0.43 -1.57
C LYS A 142 -25.76 -1.84 -1.28
N LYS A 143 -24.89 -2.86 -1.43
CA LYS A 143 -25.24 -4.26 -1.19
C LYS A 143 -25.20 -4.66 0.28
N LEU A 144 -24.36 -4.00 1.07
CA LEU A 144 -24.16 -4.24 2.50
C LEU A 144 -24.36 -2.95 3.29
N PRO A 145 -25.59 -2.42 3.39
CA PRO A 145 -25.85 -1.11 3.98
C PRO A 145 -25.56 -1.05 5.50
N ASN A 146 -25.52 -2.19 6.16
CA ASN A 146 -25.28 -2.29 7.61
C ASN A 146 -23.84 -2.65 7.97
N ALA A 147 -22.99 -2.97 6.97
CA ALA A 147 -21.59 -3.29 7.23
C ALA A 147 -20.77 -2.02 7.46
N LEU A 148 -19.79 -2.13 8.35
CA LEU A 148 -18.77 -1.11 8.54
C LEU A 148 -17.76 -1.17 7.37
N PHE A 149 -17.49 -0.02 6.77
CA PHE A 149 -16.43 0.14 5.77
C PHE A 149 -15.35 1.08 6.31
N ALA A 150 -14.09 0.70 6.19
CA ALA A 150 -12.99 1.58 6.59
C ALA A 150 -11.80 1.51 5.62
N ASN A 151 -11.30 2.69 5.27
CA ASN A 151 -10.07 2.89 4.52
C ASN A 151 -8.92 3.04 5.50
N LEU A 152 -7.95 2.13 5.45
CA LEU A 152 -6.77 2.11 6.30
C LEU A 152 -5.55 2.46 5.46
N PHE A 153 -4.62 3.21 6.04
CA PHE A 153 -3.43 3.64 5.34
C PHE A 153 -2.21 3.58 6.27
N GLY A 154 -1.13 3.04 5.76
CA GLY A 154 0.17 3.02 6.43
C GLY A 154 1.20 2.23 5.64
N PRO A 155 2.49 2.46 5.89
CA PRO A 155 3.60 1.64 5.42
C PRO A 155 3.96 0.55 6.43
N THR A 156 4.71 -0.45 5.99
CA THR A 156 5.24 -1.54 6.83
C THR A 156 6.07 -1.01 8.01
N GLU A 157 6.69 0.15 7.85
CA GLU A 157 7.51 0.83 8.86
C GLU A 157 6.69 1.42 10.02
N THR A 158 5.35 1.45 9.89
CA THR A 158 4.41 1.78 10.98
C THR A 158 3.64 0.53 11.43
N THR A 159 4.29 -0.62 11.44
CA THR A 159 3.76 -1.96 11.69
C THR A 159 2.84 -2.44 10.56
N ASP A 160 1.80 -1.68 10.22
CA ASP A 160 0.91 -1.86 9.07
C ASP A 160 0.19 -0.57 8.71
N ILE A 161 -0.51 0.07 9.68
CA ILE A 161 -1.38 1.22 9.47
C ILE A 161 -1.03 2.34 10.44
N CYS A 162 -1.05 3.58 9.97
CA CYS A 162 -0.90 4.77 10.83
C CYS A 162 -2.12 5.71 10.78
N THR A 163 -2.96 5.62 9.75
CA THR A 163 -4.22 6.39 9.66
C THR A 163 -5.38 5.53 9.21
N TYR A 164 -6.59 5.94 9.55
CA TYR A 164 -7.81 5.28 9.12
C TYR A 164 -8.96 6.26 8.91
N TYR A 165 -9.89 5.88 8.04
CA TYR A 165 -11.13 6.59 7.78
C TYR A 165 -12.31 5.61 7.78
N ILE A 166 -13.26 5.79 8.70
CA ILE A 166 -14.54 5.06 8.67
C ILE A 166 -15.43 5.75 7.64
N VAL A 167 -15.94 4.98 6.68
CA VAL A 167 -16.72 5.50 5.56
C VAL A 167 -18.17 5.74 6.01
N ASP A 168 -18.42 6.83 6.69
CA ASP A 168 -19.67 7.20 7.34
C ASP A 168 -20.61 8.08 6.48
N ARG A 169 -20.08 8.69 5.41
CA ARG A 169 -20.84 9.52 4.47
C ARG A 169 -20.92 8.92 3.07
N LYS A 170 -21.75 9.49 2.23
CA LYS A 170 -21.81 9.16 0.80
C LYS A 170 -20.71 9.88 0.05
N PHE A 171 -20.15 9.21 -0.94
CA PHE A 171 -19.16 9.75 -1.87
C PHE A 171 -19.70 9.66 -3.29
N SER A 172 -19.52 10.70 -4.09
CA SER A 172 -19.73 10.62 -5.53
C SER A 172 -18.61 9.85 -6.20
N ASP A 173 -18.87 9.20 -7.33
CA ASP A 173 -17.92 8.28 -7.98
C ASP A 173 -16.56 8.93 -8.35
N GLY A 174 -16.51 10.25 -8.47
CA GLY A 174 -15.28 11.01 -8.77
C GLY A 174 -14.57 11.61 -7.55
N GLU A 175 -15.10 11.44 -6.34
CA GLU A 175 -14.46 11.96 -5.13
C GLU A 175 -13.25 11.11 -4.71
N THR A 176 -12.33 11.75 -4.01
CA THR A 176 -11.20 11.07 -3.36
C THR A 176 -11.59 10.67 -1.95
N LEU A 177 -11.40 9.39 -1.61
CA LEU A 177 -11.63 8.89 -0.26
C LEU A 177 -10.50 9.34 0.67
N PRO A 178 -10.80 9.94 1.85
CA PRO A 178 -9.78 10.28 2.82
C PRO A 178 -9.00 9.03 3.31
N ILE A 179 -7.74 9.22 3.68
CA ILE A 179 -7.00 8.28 4.53
C ILE A 179 -7.23 8.57 6.01
N GLY A 180 -7.95 9.65 6.30
CA GLY A 180 -8.58 9.98 7.57
C GLY A 180 -7.66 10.58 8.62
N ARG A 181 -7.60 9.97 9.81
CA ARG A 181 -6.90 10.46 10.98
C ARG A 181 -5.97 9.40 11.56
N ALA A 182 -5.07 9.82 12.46
CA ALA A 182 -4.16 8.92 13.17
C ALA A 182 -4.89 7.81 13.94
N CYS A 183 -4.26 6.65 14.02
CA CYS A 183 -4.63 5.58 14.94
C CYS A 183 -4.26 5.95 16.38
N ASP A 184 -4.94 5.37 17.39
CA ASP A 184 -4.56 5.59 18.79
C ASP A 184 -3.13 5.07 19.04
N ASN A 185 -2.37 5.75 19.88
CA ASN A 185 -0.94 5.51 20.13
C ASN A 185 -0.02 5.71 18.90
N CYS A 186 -0.55 6.30 17.85
CA CYS A 186 0.15 6.81 16.69
C CYS A 186 -0.24 8.27 16.50
N ASP A 187 0.67 9.09 16.04
CA ASP A 187 0.38 10.46 15.63
C ASP A 187 0.98 10.69 14.26
N VAL A 188 0.29 11.47 13.43
CA VAL A 188 0.71 11.80 12.08
C VAL A 188 0.54 13.28 11.82
N PHE A 189 1.48 13.86 11.09
CA PHE A 189 1.46 15.25 10.70
C PHE A 189 2.12 15.43 9.34
N ALA A 190 1.73 16.47 8.62
CA ALA A 190 2.27 16.80 7.31
C ALA A 190 3.33 17.89 7.44
N VAL A 191 4.52 17.69 6.87
CA VAL A 191 5.63 18.64 6.91
C VAL A 191 5.90 19.16 5.50
N LYS A 192 5.92 20.49 5.37
CA LYS A 192 6.25 21.19 4.12
C LYS A 192 7.75 21.12 3.82
N GLU A 193 8.14 21.52 2.62
CA GLU A 193 9.55 21.56 2.22
C GLU A 193 10.41 22.52 3.06
N ASP A 194 9.80 23.57 3.61
CA ASP A 194 10.45 24.52 4.51
C ASP A 194 10.62 24.01 5.95
N GLY A 195 10.18 22.77 6.24
CA GLY A 195 10.27 22.14 7.55
C GLY A 195 9.15 22.53 8.52
N THR A 196 8.18 23.34 8.10
CA THR A 196 7.03 23.72 8.93
C THR A 196 5.85 22.75 8.74
N GLU A 197 4.96 22.70 9.72
CA GLU A 197 3.75 21.88 9.64
C GLU A 197 2.76 22.45 8.61
N ALA A 198 2.22 21.58 7.76
CA ALA A 198 1.17 21.93 6.81
C ALA A 198 -0.17 22.14 7.52
N LYS A 199 -0.85 23.24 7.18
CA LYS A 199 -2.18 23.59 7.68
C LYS A 199 -3.28 23.05 6.76
N ILE A 200 -4.53 23.21 7.18
CA ILE A 200 -5.70 22.90 6.35
C ILE A 200 -5.55 23.55 4.97
N GLY A 201 -5.71 22.74 3.94
CA GLY A 201 -5.56 23.16 2.55
C GLY A 201 -4.13 23.14 2.00
N GLU A 202 -3.10 22.98 2.84
CA GLU A 202 -1.70 22.88 2.42
C GLU A 202 -1.26 21.43 2.22
N GLU A 203 -0.28 21.25 1.34
CA GLU A 203 0.35 19.96 1.07
C GLU A 203 1.63 19.81 1.89
N GLY A 204 1.90 18.57 2.35
CA GLY A 204 3.13 18.22 3.03
C GLY A 204 3.44 16.75 2.93
N GLU A 205 4.67 16.37 3.24
CA GLU A 205 5.07 14.98 3.40
C GLU A 205 4.53 14.45 4.72
N LEU A 206 3.88 13.29 4.70
CA LEU A 206 3.36 12.64 5.90
C LEU A 206 4.50 12.06 6.74
N TYR A 207 4.53 12.44 8.00
CA TYR A 207 5.39 11.89 9.04
C TYR A 207 4.54 11.14 10.06
N ALA A 208 5.07 10.05 10.60
CA ALA A 208 4.42 9.27 11.64
C ALA A 208 5.32 9.11 12.86
N ARG A 209 4.72 9.14 14.06
CA ARG A 209 5.38 8.85 15.32
C ARG A 209 4.49 8.02 16.23
N GLY A 210 5.08 7.44 17.26
CA GLY A 210 4.34 6.69 18.28
C GLY A 210 4.76 5.23 18.39
N SER A 211 3.96 4.46 19.10
CA SER A 211 4.28 3.06 19.46
C SER A 211 4.27 2.11 18.26
N PHE A 212 3.70 2.49 17.13
CA PHE A 212 3.61 1.66 15.93
C PHE A 212 4.88 1.64 15.08
N LEU A 213 5.85 2.51 15.37
CA LEU A 213 7.06 2.60 14.56
C LEU A 213 7.88 1.32 14.63
N ALA A 214 8.38 0.89 13.48
CA ALA A 214 9.44 -0.10 13.39
C ALA A 214 10.74 0.43 14.03
N MET A 215 11.62 -0.49 14.40
CA MET A 215 12.94 -0.17 14.97
C MET A 215 13.91 0.40 13.94
N GLY A 216 13.60 0.25 12.65
CA GLY A 216 14.47 0.59 11.52
C GLY A 216 14.55 -0.57 10.53
N TYR A 217 15.57 -0.53 9.67
CA TYR A 217 15.79 -1.57 8.66
C TYR A 217 16.88 -2.54 9.07
N TYR A 218 16.60 -3.83 8.95
CA TYR A 218 17.53 -4.91 9.28
C TYR A 218 18.86 -4.75 8.55
N ASN A 219 19.94 -4.74 9.33
CA ASN A 219 21.34 -4.59 8.86
C ASN A 219 21.54 -3.44 7.85
N ASN A 220 20.79 -2.33 8.03
CA ASN A 220 20.87 -1.17 7.14
C ASN A 220 20.78 0.15 7.93
N PRO A 221 21.81 0.52 8.69
CA PRO A 221 21.80 1.73 9.53
C PRO A 221 21.69 3.02 8.71
N GLU A 222 22.25 3.04 7.51
CA GLU A 222 22.21 4.22 6.62
C GLU A 222 20.78 4.53 6.18
N LYS A 223 20.07 3.54 5.64
CA LYS A 223 18.65 3.72 5.27
C LYS A 223 17.77 3.96 6.50
N THR A 224 18.10 3.37 7.64
CA THR A 224 17.39 3.65 8.90
C THR A 224 17.51 5.12 9.27
N ALA A 225 18.72 5.66 9.31
CA ALA A 225 18.95 7.07 9.64
C ALA A 225 18.33 8.05 8.64
N ALA A 226 18.18 7.66 7.37
CA ALA A 226 17.56 8.48 6.34
C ALA A 226 16.00 8.53 6.45
N ALA A 227 15.38 7.46 6.99
CA ALA A 227 13.93 7.32 7.06
C ALA A 227 13.36 7.59 8.48
N PHE A 228 14.08 7.17 9.52
CA PHE A 228 13.73 7.40 10.92
C PHE A 228 14.57 8.56 11.44
N VAL A 229 13.99 9.74 11.42
CA VAL A 229 14.71 11.02 11.66
C VAL A 229 14.23 11.69 12.94
N GLN A 230 14.99 12.70 13.41
CA GLN A 230 14.50 13.62 14.44
C GLN A 230 13.24 14.35 13.93
N ASN A 231 12.22 14.45 14.78
CA ASN A 231 11.03 15.23 14.48
C ASN A 231 11.43 16.71 14.20
N PRO A 232 11.18 17.21 12.97
CA PRO A 232 11.56 18.57 12.61
C PRO A 232 10.75 19.64 13.36
N LEU A 233 9.57 19.29 13.89
CA LEU A 233 8.69 20.17 14.63
C LEU A 233 8.99 20.17 16.14
N ASN A 234 9.86 19.27 16.63
CA ASN A 234 10.23 19.16 18.03
C ASN A 234 11.74 19.37 18.21
N THR A 235 12.10 20.50 18.83
CA THR A 235 13.49 20.83 19.17
C THR A 235 13.81 20.68 20.66
N ALA A 236 12.81 20.30 21.50
CA ALA A 236 12.96 20.29 22.95
C ALA A 236 13.64 19.01 23.47
N TYR A 237 13.45 17.87 22.79
CA TYR A 237 14.02 16.58 23.15
C TYR A 237 14.15 15.67 21.92
N PRO A 238 14.98 14.60 21.99
CA PRO A 238 15.09 13.63 20.91
C PRO A 238 13.76 12.88 20.71
N GLU A 239 13.20 12.97 19.51
CA GLU A 239 11.97 12.29 19.14
C GLU A 239 12.07 11.73 17.73
N THR A 240 12.05 10.40 17.62
CA THR A 240 12.13 9.74 16.32
C THR A 240 10.78 9.73 15.63
N VAL A 241 10.78 10.12 14.37
CA VAL A 241 9.63 10.03 13.46
C VAL A 241 10.01 9.30 12.18
N TYR A 242 9.04 8.65 11.57
CA TYR A 242 9.22 8.01 10.28
C TYR A 242 8.74 8.93 9.15
N LYS A 243 9.62 9.18 8.18
CA LYS A 243 9.31 9.88 6.92
C LYS A 243 8.68 8.91 5.95
N THR A 244 7.40 9.06 5.67
CA THR A 244 6.71 8.07 4.81
C THR A 244 7.06 8.21 3.32
N GLY A 245 7.44 9.41 2.87
CA GLY A 245 7.57 9.76 1.46
C GLY A 245 6.24 9.97 0.75
N ASP A 246 5.11 9.89 1.47
CA ASP A 246 3.78 10.15 0.94
C ASP A 246 3.43 11.63 1.07
N LEU A 247 2.91 12.25 0.01
CA LEU A 247 2.37 13.60 0.02
C LEU A 247 0.88 13.54 0.36
N VAL A 248 0.49 14.35 1.32
CA VAL A 248 -0.88 14.45 1.81
C VAL A 248 -1.32 15.91 1.92
N LYS A 249 -2.62 16.11 2.04
CA LYS A 249 -3.26 17.39 2.29
C LYS A 249 -4.34 17.24 3.34
N LEU A 250 -4.44 18.18 4.28
CA LEU A 250 -5.57 18.23 5.19
C LEU A 250 -6.76 18.92 4.50
N ASN A 251 -7.93 18.29 4.54
CA ASN A 251 -9.16 18.91 4.09
C ASN A 251 -9.78 19.80 5.20
N GLU A 252 -10.90 20.46 4.89
CA GLU A 252 -11.59 21.36 5.83
C GLU A 252 -12.12 20.65 7.09
N ASN A 253 -12.31 19.31 7.03
CA ASN A 253 -12.72 18.50 8.18
C ASN A 253 -11.54 18.01 9.04
N GLY A 254 -10.30 18.39 8.70
CA GLY A 254 -9.09 17.91 9.36
C GLY A 254 -8.72 16.47 8.99
N GLU A 255 -9.30 15.92 7.90
CA GLU A 255 -8.99 14.59 7.42
C GLU A 255 -7.84 14.63 6.41
N LEU A 256 -6.94 13.67 6.49
CA LEU A 256 -5.85 13.53 5.55
C LEU A 256 -6.35 12.93 4.22
N ILE A 257 -5.97 13.58 3.14
CA ILE A 257 -6.18 13.14 1.76
C ILE A 257 -4.82 12.75 1.17
N TYR A 258 -4.70 11.53 0.69
CA TYR A 258 -3.52 11.08 -0.05
C TYR A 258 -3.45 11.75 -1.43
N ILE A 259 -2.30 12.30 -1.79
CA ILE A 259 -2.09 12.96 -3.09
C ILE A 259 -1.23 12.07 -3.99
N SER A 260 0.00 11.80 -3.57
CA SER A 260 0.99 11.07 -4.36
C SER A 260 2.17 10.62 -3.51
N ARG A 261 3.14 9.97 -4.15
CA ARG A 261 4.47 9.73 -3.59
C ARG A 261 5.43 10.85 -4.00
N LYS A 262 6.37 11.16 -3.11
CA LYS A 262 7.51 12.05 -3.38
C LYS A 262 8.57 11.37 -4.26
N ASP A 263 8.63 10.05 -4.20
CA ASP A 263 9.51 9.17 -4.97
C ASP A 263 8.74 8.43 -6.08
N PHE A 264 9.43 7.53 -6.80
CA PHE A 264 8.86 6.73 -7.87
C PHE A 264 8.28 5.39 -7.40
N GLN A 265 7.96 5.29 -6.12
CA GLN A 265 7.32 4.12 -5.58
C GLN A 265 5.84 4.10 -5.95
N ILE A 266 5.33 2.93 -6.29
CA ILE A 266 3.92 2.71 -6.60
C ILE A 266 3.31 1.65 -5.68
N LYS A 267 1.99 1.65 -5.61
CA LYS A 267 1.19 0.56 -5.06
C LYS A 267 0.42 -0.06 -6.23
N HIS A 268 0.70 -1.33 -6.54
CA HIS A 268 0.12 -2.05 -7.67
C HIS A 268 -0.31 -3.45 -7.21
N MET A 269 -1.58 -3.79 -7.36
CA MET A 269 -2.18 -5.07 -6.91
C MET A 269 -1.88 -5.38 -5.42
N GLY A 270 -1.84 -4.35 -4.56
CA GLY A 270 -1.49 -4.44 -3.14
C GLY A 270 0.00 -4.48 -2.83
N TYR A 271 0.85 -4.59 -3.84
CA TYR A 271 2.30 -4.61 -3.67
C TYR A 271 2.88 -3.20 -3.67
N ARG A 272 3.85 -2.98 -2.77
CA ARG A 272 4.69 -1.77 -2.75
C ARG A 272 5.88 -2.01 -3.68
N ILE A 273 5.97 -1.27 -4.78
CA ILE A 273 6.96 -1.47 -5.83
C ILE A 273 7.77 -0.19 -6.03
N GLU A 274 9.08 -0.32 -5.95
CA GLU A 274 10.02 0.72 -6.38
C GLU A 274 10.27 0.57 -7.87
N LEU A 275 9.86 1.55 -8.67
CA LEU A 275 10.11 1.50 -10.13
C LEU A 275 11.59 1.42 -10.46
N GLY A 276 12.46 2.00 -9.63
CA GLY A 276 13.91 1.90 -9.76
C GLY A 276 14.46 0.48 -9.61
N GLU A 277 13.78 -0.39 -8.87
CA GLU A 277 14.18 -1.81 -8.75
C GLU A 277 13.98 -2.56 -10.07
N ILE A 278 12.88 -2.25 -10.77
CA ILE A 278 12.62 -2.81 -12.10
C ILE A 278 13.64 -2.25 -13.11
N GLU A 279 13.98 -0.96 -13.02
CA GLU A 279 15.02 -0.35 -13.86
C GLU A 279 16.38 -1.02 -13.63
N ALA A 280 16.77 -1.22 -12.37
CA ALA A 280 18.02 -1.90 -12.03
C ALA A 280 18.05 -3.34 -12.56
N ALA A 281 16.96 -4.08 -12.44
CA ALA A 281 16.87 -5.43 -12.98
C ALA A 281 16.91 -5.46 -14.53
N ALA A 282 16.37 -4.45 -15.19
CA ALA A 282 16.40 -4.35 -16.64
C ALA A 282 17.82 -4.20 -17.21
N TYR A 283 18.75 -3.57 -16.48
CA TYR A 283 20.16 -3.49 -16.89
C TYR A 283 20.89 -4.83 -16.91
N ALA A 284 20.31 -5.90 -16.35
CA ALA A 284 20.83 -7.25 -16.49
C ALA A 284 20.65 -7.82 -17.91
N ALA A 285 19.76 -7.26 -18.71
CA ALA A 285 19.64 -7.60 -20.11
C ALA A 285 20.74 -6.86 -20.90
N GLU A 286 21.65 -7.64 -21.52
CA GLU A 286 22.75 -7.07 -22.31
C GLU A 286 22.23 -6.18 -23.44
N GLY A 287 22.90 -5.04 -23.67
CA GLY A 287 22.64 -4.14 -24.78
C GLY A 287 21.63 -3.02 -24.49
N LEU A 288 21.11 -2.92 -23.28
CA LEU A 288 20.39 -1.73 -22.83
C LEU A 288 21.38 -0.62 -22.46
N SER A 289 21.16 0.58 -23.01
CA SER A 289 21.99 1.76 -22.69
C SER A 289 21.38 2.60 -21.59
N SER A 290 20.06 2.73 -21.56
CA SER A 290 19.31 3.33 -20.45
C SER A 290 17.94 2.69 -20.33
N ALA A 291 17.39 2.70 -19.12
CA ALA A 291 16.06 2.20 -18.81
C ALA A 291 15.31 3.20 -17.93
N ALA A 292 14.02 3.33 -18.13
CA ALA A 292 13.11 4.05 -17.28
C ALA A 292 11.81 3.26 -17.14
N VAL A 293 11.25 3.21 -15.95
CA VAL A 293 9.97 2.58 -15.71
C VAL A 293 8.96 3.65 -15.33
N VAL A 294 7.80 3.59 -15.94
CA VAL A 294 6.65 4.46 -15.63
C VAL A 294 5.43 3.61 -15.30
N TYR A 295 4.51 4.20 -14.58
CA TYR A 295 3.26 3.56 -14.20
C TYR A 295 2.07 4.34 -14.73
N ASP A 296 1.25 3.69 -15.54
CA ASP A 296 -0.03 4.24 -16.00
C ASP A 296 -1.12 3.91 -14.99
N LYS A 297 -1.50 4.91 -14.18
CA LYS A 297 -2.55 4.77 -13.16
C LYS A 297 -3.93 4.46 -13.76
N ALA A 298 -4.20 4.92 -14.98
CA ALA A 298 -5.51 4.73 -15.62
C ALA A 298 -5.69 3.29 -16.12
N GLU A 299 -4.62 2.69 -16.61
CA GLU A 299 -4.63 1.30 -17.11
C GLU A 299 -4.07 0.29 -16.10
N ASP A 300 -3.60 0.76 -14.94
CA ASP A 300 -2.95 -0.05 -13.91
C ASP A 300 -1.80 -0.90 -14.47
N LYS A 301 -0.88 -0.26 -15.26
CA LYS A 301 0.21 -0.94 -15.95
C LYS A 301 1.57 -0.36 -15.63
N ILE A 302 2.53 -1.25 -15.43
CA ILE A 302 3.95 -0.94 -15.36
C ILE A 302 4.52 -1.02 -16.78
N ILE A 303 5.21 0.04 -17.23
CA ILE A 303 5.78 0.16 -18.58
C ILE A 303 7.29 0.35 -18.45
N LEU A 304 8.07 -0.55 -19.02
CA LEU A 304 9.52 -0.40 -19.17
C LEU A 304 9.82 0.27 -20.52
N ILE A 305 10.55 1.39 -20.48
CA ILE A 305 11.00 2.12 -21.67
C ILE A 305 12.52 2.10 -21.66
N TYR A 306 13.14 1.72 -22.78
CA TYR A 306 14.59 1.59 -22.84
C TYR A 306 15.20 2.14 -24.12
N THR A 307 16.50 2.45 -24.05
CA THR A 307 17.34 2.76 -25.22
C THR A 307 18.44 1.71 -25.35
N GLY A 308 19.04 1.58 -26.54
CA GLY A 308 20.10 0.62 -26.78
C GLY A 308 19.83 -0.25 -28.00
N ARG A 309 20.46 -1.42 -28.07
CA ARG A 309 20.24 -2.38 -29.16
C ARG A 309 18.80 -2.89 -29.12
N GLN A 310 18.24 -3.12 -30.32
CA GLN A 310 16.94 -3.80 -30.37
C GLN A 310 17.09 -5.22 -29.87
N LYS A 311 16.26 -5.57 -28.89
CA LYS A 311 16.19 -6.89 -28.29
C LYS A 311 14.83 -7.49 -28.51
N ASP A 312 14.76 -8.80 -28.53
CA ASP A 312 13.49 -9.49 -28.38
C ASP A 312 12.94 -9.20 -26.97
N VAL A 313 11.65 -8.84 -26.91
CA VAL A 313 10.96 -8.57 -25.65
C VAL A 313 11.07 -9.77 -24.70
N SER A 314 11.09 -11.00 -25.24
CA SER A 314 11.27 -12.23 -24.46
C SER A 314 12.62 -12.28 -23.74
N GLU A 315 13.71 -11.80 -24.35
CA GLU A 315 15.03 -11.76 -23.71
C GLU A 315 15.05 -10.82 -22.50
N ILE A 316 14.48 -9.62 -22.67
CA ILE A 316 14.35 -8.65 -21.58
C ILE A 316 13.46 -9.22 -20.47
N MET A 317 12.32 -9.80 -20.85
CA MET A 317 11.38 -10.39 -19.89
C MET A 317 12.03 -11.54 -19.11
N ASN A 318 12.82 -12.41 -19.75
CA ASN A 318 13.53 -13.49 -19.07
C ASN A 318 14.59 -12.97 -18.08
N ALA A 319 15.31 -11.89 -18.44
CA ALA A 319 16.27 -11.24 -17.56
C ALA A 319 15.56 -10.63 -16.33
N LEU A 320 14.38 -10.04 -16.50
CA LEU A 320 13.55 -9.53 -15.41
C LEU A 320 13.02 -10.65 -14.52
N LYS A 321 12.45 -11.71 -15.09
CA LYS A 321 11.91 -12.88 -14.36
C LYS A 321 12.94 -13.61 -13.51
N SER A 322 14.20 -13.58 -13.90
CA SER A 322 15.28 -14.18 -13.09
C SER A 322 15.64 -13.39 -11.83
N ARG A 323 15.12 -12.15 -11.67
CA ARG A 323 15.51 -11.21 -10.62
C ARG A 323 14.33 -10.62 -9.85
N LEU A 324 13.16 -10.57 -10.46
CA LEU A 324 11.97 -9.92 -9.92
C LEU A 324 10.81 -10.91 -9.80
N PRO A 325 9.98 -10.76 -8.77
CA PRO A 325 8.74 -11.49 -8.68
C PRO A 325 7.75 -11.04 -9.76
N ASP A 326 6.81 -11.91 -10.12
CA ASP A 326 5.88 -11.72 -11.23
C ASP A 326 5.07 -10.42 -11.15
N TYR A 327 4.70 -9.97 -9.95
CA TYR A 327 3.92 -8.75 -9.76
C TYR A 327 4.68 -7.45 -10.10
N MET A 328 6.00 -7.50 -10.26
CA MET A 328 6.85 -6.38 -10.66
C MET A 328 7.14 -6.35 -12.16
N LEU A 329 6.73 -7.38 -12.89
CA LEU A 329 7.04 -7.48 -14.32
C LEU A 329 6.25 -6.46 -15.13
N PRO A 330 6.89 -5.72 -16.06
CA PRO A 330 6.21 -4.75 -16.89
C PRO A 330 5.24 -5.43 -17.87
N GLN A 331 4.04 -4.86 -17.99
CA GLN A 331 3.04 -5.31 -18.96
C GLN A 331 3.32 -4.80 -20.39
N LYS A 332 4.20 -3.78 -20.51
CA LYS A 332 4.64 -3.24 -21.80
C LYS A 332 6.13 -2.90 -21.76
N ILE A 333 6.84 -3.27 -22.80
CA ILE A 333 8.26 -2.95 -23.00
C ILE A 333 8.39 -2.18 -24.30
N ILE A 334 8.95 -0.97 -24.24
CA ILE A 334 9.04 -0.05 -25.38
C ILE A 334 10.49 0.36 -25.59
N ARG A 335 10.98 0.24 -26.82
CA ARG A 335 12.27 0.78 -27.21
C ARG A 335 12.10 2.17 -27.82
N ILE A 336 12.92 3.12 -27.37
CA ILE A 336 13.00 4.47 -27.93
C ILE A 336 14.43 4.79 -28.42
N LYS A 337 14.56 5.79 -29.28
CA LYS A 337 15.88 6.19 -29.82
C LYS A 337 16.74 6.92 -28.78
N ALA A 338 16.13 7.81 -27.99
CA ALA A 338 16.81 8.59 -26.95
C ALA A 338 15.88 8.77 -25.76
N MET A 339 16.45 8.70 -24.56
CA MET A 339 15.70 8.93 -23.32
C MET A 339 15.44 10.44 -23.16
N PRO A 340 14.18 10.86 -22.95
CA PRO A 340 13.88 12.27 -22.71
C PRO A 340 14.49 12.73 -21.40
N ILE A 341 15.02 13.95 -21.39
CA ILE A 341 15.71 14.53 -20.25
C ILE A 341 15.00 15.83 -19.84
N ASN A 342 14.74 16.01 -18.57
CA ASN A 342 14.18 17.24 -18.03
C ASN A 342 15.23 18.37 -17.91
N ALA A 343 14.81 19.58 -17.53
CA ALA A 343 15.69 20.75 -17.39
C ALA A 343 16.87 20.54 -16.42
N ASN A 344 16.77 19.55 -15.51
CA ASN A 344 17.80 19.21 -14.52
C ASN A 344 18.75 18.07 -14.99
N GLY A 345 18.69 17.68 -16.27
CA GLY A 345 19.51 16.61 -16.84
C GLY A 345 19.12 15.19 -16.42
N LYS A 346 17.94 15.00 -15.79
CA LYS A 346 17.42 13.69 -15.36
C LYS A 346 16.36 13.20 -16.34
N THR A 347 16.16 11.88 -16.41
CA THR A 347 15.08 11.26 -17.19
C THR A 347 13.73 11.91 -16.90
N ASP A 348 13.04 12.39 -17.93
CA ASP A 348 11.72 13.02 -17.80
C ASP A 348 10.60 11.96 -17.78
N ARG A 349 10.39 11.39 -16.60
CA ARG A 349 9.33 10.38 -16.40
C ARG A 349 7.91 10.95 -16.58
N LYS A 350 7.70 12.25 -16.30
CA LYS A 350 6.40 12.89 -16.55
C LYS A 350 6.05 12.87 -18.02
N TRP A 351 7.03 13.27 -18.86
CA TRP A 351 6.88 13.22 -20.31
C TRP A 351 6.67 11.79 -20.80
N LEU A 352 7.46 10.82 -20.32
CA LEU A 352 7.33 9.41 -20.68
C LEU A 352 5.94 8.87 -20.31
N THR A 353 5.44 9.15 -19.11
CA THR A 353 4.09 8.71 -18.66
C THR A 353 3.00 9.29 -19.57
N ALA A 354 3.11 10.55 -19.99
CA ALA A 354 2.13 11.19 -20.85
C ALA A 354 2.17 10.71 -22.31
N ASN A 355 3.33 10.23 -22.78
CA ASN A 355 3.56 10.01 -24.22
C ASN A 355 3.85 8.55 -24.60
N TYR A 356 4.01 7.62 -23.67
CA TYR A 356 4.42 6.23 -23.95
C TYR A 356 3.49 5.48 -24.91
N LYS A 357 2.24 5.93 -25.09
CA LYS A 357 1.27 5.34 -26.03
C LYS A 357 1.55 5.75 -27.48
N ASN A 358 2.31 6.83 -27.68
CA ASN A 358 2.60 7.45 -28.99
C ASN A 358 4.05 7.27 -29.44
N ILE A 359 4.87 6.54 -28.67
CA ILE A 359 6.29 6.30 -28.95
C ILE A 359 6.61 4.83 -29.20
#